data_33515dd24097a442917d2f4d6824a542
#
_entry.id   33515dd24097a442917d2f4d6824a542
#
_cell.length_a   1.000
_cell.length_b   1.000
_cell.length_c   1.000
_cell.angle_alpha   90.00
_cell.angle_beta   90.00
_cell.angle_gamma   90.00
#
_symmetry.space_group_name_H-M   'P 1'
#
loop_
_entity.id
_entity.type
_entity.pdbx_description
1 polymer ?
#
loop_
_entity_poly.entity_id
_entity_poly.type
_entity_poly.pdbx_seq_one_letter_code
_entity_poly.pdbx_strand_id
1 'polypeptide(L)'
;MRYQIDYEKGIVNRGNLFRMKELMKKAANGEKLVLGFLGGSITQGCLSSTPETCYAYHVFEWWKKQFPEAEFEYVNAGIGGTTSQFGVARAQSDLLSYKPDFVIVEFSVNDDSTEHFMETYEGLVRKIYDSETKPAMLL
;
A
#
# COMPACT_ATOMS: atom_id res chain seq x y z
N MET A 1 -17.07 -16.55 -20.62
CA MET A 1 -16.91 -17.34 -19.39
C MET A 1 -16.67 -16.37 -18.23
N ARG A 2 -17.56 -16.27 -17.23
CA ARG A 2 -17.31 -15.47 -16.03
C ARG A 2 -16.51 -16.31 -15.05
N TYR A 3 -15.28 -15.92 -14.75
CA TYR A 3 -14.50 -16.57 -13.70
C TYR A 3 -15.10 -16.21 -12.35
N GLN A 4 -15.34 -17.23 -11.52
CA GLN A 4 -15.74 -17.00 -10.14
C GLN A 4 -14.46 -16.82 -9.31
N ILE A 5 -14.29 -15.63 -8.76
CA ILE A 5 -13.14 -15.33 -7.89
C ILE A 5 -13.44 -15.87 -6.49
N ASP A 6 -12.55 -16.71 -5.99
CA ASP A 6 -12.58 -17.20 -4.61
C ASP A 6 -11.73 -16.28 -3.73
N TYR A 7 -12.38 -15.30 -3.14
CA TYR A 7 -11.70 -14.28 -2.33
C TYR A 7 -11.05 -14.85 -1.06
N GLU A 8 -11.58 -15.91 -0.49
CA GLU A 8 -11.02 -16.52 0.73
C GLU A 8 -9.68 -17.19 0.47
N LYS A 9 -9.45 -17.74 -0.73
CA LYS A 9 -8.15 -18.30 -1.11
C LYS A 9 -7.07 -17.26 -1.31
N GLY A 10 -7.43 -16.00 -1.53
CA GLY A 10 -6.48 -14.89 -1.67
C GLY A 10 -6.04 -14.30 -0.33
N ILE A 11 -6.67 -14.70 0.78
CA ILE A 11 -6.39 -14.12 2.09
C ILE A 11 -5.48 -15.07 2.88
N VAL A 12 -4.20 -14.71 2.99
CA VAL A 12 -3.22 -15.47 3.79
C VAL A 12 -3.40 -15.20 5.29
N ASN A 13 -3.55 -13.94 5.66
CA ASN A 13 -3.76 -13.51 7.05
C ASN A 13 -4.53 -12.18 7.09
N ARG A 14 -5.56 -12.09 7.93
CA ARG A 14 -6.35 -10.86 8.09
C ARG A 14 -5.69 -9.86 9.07
N GLY A 15 -4.72 -10.32 9.84
CA GLY A 15 -4.03 -9.50 10.84
C GLY A 15 -4.97 -8.81 11.83
N ASN A 16 -4.50 -7.72 12.42
CA ASN A 16 -5.31 -6.86 13.29
C ASN A 16 -5.94 -5.73 12.46
N LEU A 17 -7.25 -5.80 12.29
CA LEU A 17 -8.00 -4.84 11.47
C LEU A 17 -8.33 -3.51 12.21
N PHE A 18 -7.80 -3.27 13.41
CA PHE A 18 -8.14 -2.07 14.19
C PHE A 18 -7.86 -0.77 13.40
N ARG A 19 -6.63 -0.61 12.90
CA ARG A 19 -6.25 0.59 12.14
C ARG A 19 -7.04 0.75 10.84
N MET A 20 -7.37 -0.35 10.17
CA MET A 20 -8.21 -0.33 8.97
C MET A 20 -9.64 0.13 9.29
N LYS A 21 -10.21 -0.32 10.41
CA LYS A 21 -11.55 0.13 10.85
C LYS A 21 -11.56 1.61 11.21
N GLU A 22 -10.51 2.09 11.88
CA GLU A 22 -10.39 3.53 12.21
C GLU A 22 -10.22 4.39 10.94
N LEU A 23 -9.43 3.92 9.97
CA LEU A 23 -9.30 4.57 8.66
C LEU A 23 -10.66 4.68 7.94
N MET A 24 -11.42 3.57 7.91
CA MET A 24 -12.76 3.56 7.29
C MET A 24 -13.74 4.51 7.99
N LYS A 25 -13.65 4.65 9.32
CA LYS A 25 -14.46 5.63 10.07
C LYS A 25 -14.11 7.06 9.69
N LYS A 26 -12.80 7.39 9.60
CA LYS A 26 -12.35 8.70 9.14
C LYS A 26 -12.88 9.01 7.74
N ALA A 27 -12.76 8.05 6.81
CA ALA A 27 -13.30 8.19 5.46
C ALA A 27 -14.82 8.40 5.45
N ALA A 28 -15.57 7.64 6.26
CA ALA A 28 -17.02 7.80 6.39
C ALA A 28 -17.45 9.16 6.99
N ASN A 29 -16.55 9.78 7.76
CA ASN A 29 -16.75 11.13 8.31
C ASN A 29 -16.35 12.26 7.32
N GLY A 30 -15.91 11.94 6.12
CA GLY A 30 -15.52 12.95 5.12
C GLY A 30 -14.15 13.58 5.37
N GLU A 31 -13.26 12.92 6.13
CA GLU A 31 -11.92 13.46 6.42
C GLU A 31 -11.01 13.40 5.19
N LYS A 32 -9.98 14.26 5.17
CA LYS A 32 -8.90 14.17 4.18
C LYS A 32 -7.91 13.09 4.60
N LEU A 33 -7.62 12.14 3.66
CA LEU A 33 -6.79 10.97 3.91
C LEU A 33 -5.73 10.80 2.82
N VAL A 34 -4.55 10.35 3.19
CA VAL A 34 -3.44 10.07 2.27
C VAL A 34 -3.28 8.55 2.11
N LEU A 35 -3.39 8.09 0.85
CA LEU A 35 -3.23 6.69 0.47
C LEU A 35 -1.87 6.50 -0.20
N GLY A 36 -0.97 5.77 0.45
CA GLY A 36 0.39 5.55 0.01
C GLY A 36 0.63 4.14 -0.52
N PHE A 37 1.43 4.04 -1.56
CA PHE A 37 1.80 2.77 -2.19
C PHE A 37 3.32 2.72 -2.35
N LEU A 38 3.97 1.74 -1.72
CA LEU A 38 5.42 1.56 -1.77
C LEU A 38 5.74 0.19 -2.34
N GLY A 39 6.55 0.14 -3.39
CA GLY A 39 6.86 -1.13 -4.02
C GLY A 39 7.80 -1.03 -5.22
N GLY A 40 7.87 -2.12 -5.95
CA GLY A 40 8.66 -2.27 -7.16
C GLY A 40 7.93 -1.79 -8.43
N SER A 41 8.22 -2.45 -9.55
CA SER A 41 7.65 -2.13 -10.87
C SER A 41 6.14 -2.33 -10.96
N ILE A 42 5.59 -3.30 -10.23
CA ILE A 42 4.15 -3.54 -10.19
C ILE A 42 3.43 -2.35 -9.56
N THR A 43 3.95 -1.84 -8.44
CA THR A 43 3.40 -0.65 -7.78
C THR A 43 3.57 0.61 -8.62
N GLN A 44 4.72 0.77 -9.29
CA GLN A 44 4.96 1.87 -10.23
C GLN A 44 3.93 1.89 -11.37
N GLY A 45 3.41 0.72 -11.76
CA GLY A 45 2.52 0.57 -12.91
C GLY A 45 3.27 0.24 -14.20
N CYS A 46 4.43 -0.43 -14.11
CA CYS A 46 5.18 -0.90 -15.28
C CYS A 46 4.31 -1.85 -16.12
N LEU A 47 4.30 -1.65 -17.43
CA LEU A 47 3.46 -2.34 -18.42
C LEU A 47 1.95 -2.07 -18.30
N SER A 48 1.52 -1.19 -17.42
CA SER A 48 0.15 -0.66 -17.47
C SER A 48 -0.02 0.22 -18.71
N SER A 49 -1.19 0.21 -19.32
CA SER A 49 -1.47 1.00 -20.54
C SER A 49 -1.36 2.51 -20.28
N THR A 50 -1.76 2.94 -19.09
CA THR A 50 -1.60 4.30 -18.56
C THR A 50 -1.34 4.23 -17.05
N PRO A 51 -0.85 5.29 -16.40
CA PRO A 51 -0.66 5.32 -14.95
C PRO A 51 -1.94 4.95 -14.17
N GLU A 52 -3.11 5.30 -14.70
CA GLU A 52 -4.41 5.08 -14.09
C GLU A 52 -4.90 3.63 -14.18
N THR A 53 -4.19 2.77 -14.92
CA THR A 53 -4.54 1.35 -15.07
C THR A 53 -3.69 0.42 -14.19
N CYS A 54 -2.80 0.95 -13.34
CA CYS A 54 -2.09 0.15 -12.35
C CYS A 54 -2.98 -0.19 -11.14
N TYR A 55 -2.62 -1.26 -10.41
CA TYR A 55 -3.42 -1.69 -9.26
C TYR A 55 -3.54 -0.60 -8.18
N ALA A 56 -2.46 0.15 -7.95
CA ALA A 56 -2.42 1.19 -6.94
C ALA A 56 -3.47 2.28 -7.21
N TYR A 57 -3.60 2.69 -8.48
CA TYR A 57 -4.61 3.66 -8.87
C TYR A 57 -6.04 3.08 -8.80
N HIS A 58 -6.23 1.79 -9.14
CA HIS A 58 -7.52 1.12 -8.97
C HIS A 58 -7.96 1.05 -7.49
N VAL A 59 -7.02 0.80 -6.56
CA VAL A 59 -7.31 0.84 -5.13
C VAL A 59 -7.70 2.27 -4.70
N PHE A 60 -6.97 3.28 -5.16
CA PHE A 60 -7.28 4.68 -4.89
C PHE A 60 -8.70 5.05 -5.37
N GLU A 61 -9.07 4.71 -6.61
CA GLU A 61 -10.41 4.96 -7.15
C GLU A 61 -11.49 4.16 -6.41
N TRP A 62 -11.16 2.95 -5.93
CA TRP A 62 -12.08 2.19 -5.09
C TRP A 62 -12.40 2.94 -3.78
N TRP A 63 -11.40 3.51 -3.09
CA TRP A 63 -11.63 4.30 -1.88
C TRP A 63 -12.52 5.52 -2.16
N LYS A 64 -12.27 6.27 -3.20
CA LYS A 64 -13.09 7.41 -3.62
C LYS A 64 -14.55 7.01 -3.88
N LYS A 65 -14.73 5.86 -4.53
CA LYS A 65 -16.07 5.33 -4.84
C LYS A 65 -16.81 4.88 -3.58
N GLN A 66 -16.12 4.27 -2.61
CA GLN A 66 -16.75 3.79 -1.38
C GLN A 66 -17.07 4.93 -0.39
N PHE A 67 -16.26 6.00 -0.40
CA PHE A 67 -16.37 7.12 0.53
C PHE A 67 -16.37 8.45 -0.25
N PRO A 68 -17.46 8.77 -0.94
CA PRO A 68 -17.51 9.93 -1.85
C PRO A 68 -17.42 11.29 -1.14
N GLU A 69 -17.70 11.34 0.17
CA GLU A 69 -17.61 12.56 0.97
C GLU A 69 -16.20 12.84 1.51
N ALA A 70 -15.29 11.83 1.43
CA ALA A 70 -13.91 11.99 1.87
C ALA A 70 -13.02 12.54 0.74
N GLU A 71 -11.99 13.29 1.14
CA GLU A 71 -10.96 13.76 0.22
C GLU A 71 -9.74 12.83 0.28
N PHE A 72 -9.27 12.34 -0.86
CA PHE A 72 -8.15 11.42 -0.91
C PHE A 72 -6.97 12.00 -1.70
N GLU A 73 -5.77 11.88 -1.12
CA GLU A 73 -4.50 12.15 -1.77
C GLU A 73 -3.83 10.83 -2.15
N TYR A 74 -3.32 10.73 -3.38
CA TYR A 74 -2.66 9.55 -3.93
C TYR A 74 -1.15 9.73 -3.97
N VAL A 75 -0.42 8.84 -3.29
CA VAL A 75 1.04 8.83 -3.26
C VAL A 75 1.55 7.49 -3.76
N ASN A 76 2.05 7.44 -4.99
CA ASN A 76 2.67 6.23 -5.55
C ASN A 76 4.20 6.35 -5.49
N ALA A 77 4.80 5.61 -4.57
CA ALA A 77 6.24 5.49 -4.37
C ALA A 77 6.79 4.16 -4.96
N GLY A 78 6.19 3.66 -6.04
CA GLY A 78 6.70 2.50 -6.79
C GLY A 78 7.90 2.90 -7.65
N ILE A 79 8.99 2.10 -7.62
CA ILE A 79 10.17 2.26 -8.48
C ILE A 79 10.55 0.90 -9.05
N GLY A 80 10.57 0.79 -10.39
CA GLY A 80 10.88 -0.45 -11.09
C GLY A 80 12.26 -1.01 -10.77
N GLY A 81 12.37 -2.34 -10.65
CA GLY A 81 13.62 -3.04 -10.38
C GLY A 81 14.14 -2.88 -8.95
N THR A 82 13.33 -2.37 -8.01
CA THR A 82 13.74 -2.18 -6.61
C THR A 82 13.19 -3.27 -5.69
N THR A 83 13.89 -3.48 -4.58
CA THR A 83 13.58 -4.46 -3.53
C THR A 83 13.19 -3.74 -2.23
N SER A 84 12.74 -4.50 -1.23
CA SER A 84 12.46 -3.98 0.12
C SER A 84 13.67 -3.31 0.76
N GLN A 85 14.88 -3.78 0.47
CA GLN A 85 16.13 -3.15 0.94
C GLN A 85 16.22 -1.69 0.52
N PHE A 86 15.95 -1.39 -0.75
CA PHE A 86 15.91 -0.01 -1.23
C PHE A 86 14.66 0.71 -0.70
N GLY A 87 13.57 -0.01 -0.53
CA GLY A 87 12.34 0.49 0.10
C GLY A 87 12.58 1.07 1.49
N VAL A 88 13.33 0.37 2.36
CA VAL A 88 13.69 0.84 3.71
C VAL A 88 14.42 2.18 3.65
N ALA A 89 15.40 2.31 2.73
CA ALA A 89 16.23 3.51 2.63
C ALA A 89 15.41 4.75 2.26
N ARG A 90 14.47 4.61 1.33
CA ARG A 90 13.70 5.73 0.74
C ARG A 90 12.31 5.94 1.35
N ALA A 91 11.84 5.03 2.21
CA ALA A 91 10.47 5.11 2.76
C ALA A 91 10.17 6.46 3.43
N GLN A 92 11.16 7.07 4.10
CA GLN A 92 10.97 8.35 4.77
C GLN A 92 10.71 9.49 3.78
N SER A 93 11.53 9.60 2.72
CA SER A 93 11.43 10.68 1.73
C SER A 93 10.23 10.50 0.80
N ASP A 94 10.01 9.26 0.34
CA ASP A 94 9.13 9.01 -0.79
C ASP A 94 7.69 8.69 -0.36
N LEU A 95 7.49 8.33 0.92
CA LEU A 95 6.19 7.93 1.44
C LEU A 95 5.84 8.63 2.76
N LEU A 96 6.66 8.47 3.81
CA LEU A 96 6.27 8.88 5.18
C LEU A 96 6.24 10.41 5.36
N SER A 97 6.98 11.17 4.54
CA SER A 97 6.91 12.63 4.51
C SER A 97 5.53 13.17 4.12
N TYR A 98 4.73 12.38 3.40
CA TYR A 98 3.34 12.69 3.04
C TYR A 98 2.34 12.33 4.15
N LYS A 99 2.80 11.76 5.28
CA LYS A 99 1.97 11.37 6.43
C LYS A 99 0.79 10.47 6.05
N PRO A 100 1.04 9.31 5.42
CA PRO A 100 -0.04 8.46 4.93
C PRO A 100 -0.91 7.92 6.08
N ASP A 101 -2.21 7.80 5.83
CA ASP A 101 -3.19 7.11 6.69
C ASP A 101 -3.34 5.62 6.33
N PHE A 102 -3.04 5.29 5.09
CA PHE A 102 -3.07 3.94 4.54
C PHE A 102 -1.85 3.66 3.69
N VAL A 103 -1.26 2.48 3.80
CA VAL A 103 -0.10 2.07 3.01
C VAL A 103 -0.27 0.65 2.49
N ILE A 104 0.00 0.45 1.21
CA ILE A 104 0.26 -0.88 0.63
C ILE A 104 1.75 -1.01 0.38
N VAL A 105 2.35 -2.13 0.81
CA VAL A 105 3.75 -2.50 0.56
C VAL A 105 3.79 -3.73 -0.32
N GLU A 106 4.44 -3.63 -1.50
CA GLU A 106 4.53 -4.74 -2.45
C GLU A 106 5.93 -4.82 -3.05
N PHE A 107 6.67 -5.88 -2.72
CA PHE A 107 7.99 -6.23 -3.27
C PHE A 107 8.11 -7.70 -3.63
N SER A 108 7.02 -8.46 -3.59
CA SER A 108 6.99 -9.92 -3.74
C SER A 108 7.57 -10.44 -5.07
N VAL A 109 7.61 -9.59 -6.10
CA VAL A 109 8.19 -9.94 -7.40
C VAL A 109 9.71 -9.84 -7.41
N ASN A 110 10.29 -8.94 -6.61
CA ASN A 110 11.71 -8.62 -6.64
C ASN A 110 12.48 -9.16 -5.42
N ASP A 111 11.80 -9.33 -4.29
CA ASP A 111 12.37 -9.99 -3.11
C ASP A 111 12.27 -11.51 -3.27
N ASP A 112 13.24 -12.23 -2.75
CA ASP A 112 13.19 -13.67 -2.63
C ASP A 112 12.96 -14.11 -1.17
N SER A 113 12.96 -15.43 -0.92
CA SER A 113 12.73 -15.98 0.41
C SER A 113 14.01 -16.09 1.28
N THR A 114 15.06 -15.31 0.96
CA THR A 114 16.27 -15.27 1.78
C THR A 114 16.06 -14.53 3.10
N GLU A 115 16.83 -14.89 4.12
CA GLU A 115 16.81 -14.23 5.42
C GLU A 115 17.01 -12.71 5.29
N HIS A 116 17.91 -12.29 4.40
CA HIS A 116 18.18 -10.89 4.12
C HIS A 116 16.92 -10.11 3.71
N PHE A 117 16.11 -10.63 2.77
CA PHE A 117 14.89 -9.95 2.35
C PHE A 117 13.77 -10.04 3.39
N MET A 118 13.70 -11.11 4.17
CA MET A 118 12.76 -11.19 5.30
C MET A 118 13.07 -10.12 6.34
N GLU A 119 14.35 -9.92 6.70
CA GLU A 119 14.77 -8.89 7.64
C GLU A 119 14.54 -7.47 7.11
N THR A 120 14.87 -7.21 5.84
CA THR A 120 14.67 -5.88 5.25
C THR A 120 13.20 -5.55 5.11
N TYR A 121 12.35 -6.52 4.73
CA TYR A 121 10.91 -6.33 4.64
C TYR A 121 10.29 -6.08 6.03
N GLU A 122 10.69 -6.86 7.05
CA GLU A 122 10.27 -6.62 8.43
C GLU A 122 10.71 -5.24 8.92
N GLY A 123 11.95 -4.83 8.64
CA GLY A 123 12.47 -3.50 8.98
C GLY A 123 11.65 -2.38 8.34
N LEU A 124 11.26 -2.55 7.07
CA LEU A 124 10.39 -1.63 6.36
C LEU A 124 9.00 -1.54 7.01
N VAL A 125 8.37 -2.68 7.28
CA VAL A 125 7.06 -2.75 7.93
C VAL A 125 7.09 -2.08 9.29
N ARG A 126 8.11 -2.34 10.13
CA ARG A 126 8.29 -1.68 11.44
C ARG A 126 8.44 -0.18 11.30
N LYS A 127 9.26 0.29 10.35
CA LYS A 127 9.47 1.72 10.10
C LYS A 127 8.16 2.44 9.73
N ILE A 128 7.32 1.82 8.91
CA ILE A 128 6.00 2.37 8.56
C ILE A 128 5.05 2.27 9.75
N TYR A 129 5.04 1.13 10.44
CA TYR A 129 4.16 0.88 11.60
C TYR A 129 4.36 1.88 12.73
N ASP A 130 5.62 2.28 12.98
CA ASP A 130 6.02 3.20 14.06
C ASP A 130 6.10 4.66 13.60
N SER A 131 5.73 4.96 12.34
CA SER A 131 5.72 6.32 11.82
C SER A 131 4.67 7.21 12.55
N GLU A 132 4.76 8.52 12.34
CA GLU A 132 3.93 9.52 13.02
C GLU A 132 2.43 9.22 12.93
N THR A 133 1.95 8.87 11.75
CA THR A 133 0.52 8.61 11.49
C THR A 133 0.06 7.22 11.89
N LYS A 134 1.01 6.28 12.07
CA LYS A 134 0.69 4.87 12.35
C LYS A 134 -0.35 4.29 11.38
N PRO A 135 -0.09 4.31 10.07
CA PRO A 135 -1.09 4.03 9.05
C PRO A 135 -1.66 2.61 9.15
N ALA A 136 -2.86 2.42 8.60
CA ALA A 136 -3.32 1.08 8.27
C ALA A 136 -2.44 0.51 7.15
N MET A 137 -2.06 -0.78 7.23
CA MET A 137 -1.20 -1.41 6.24
C MET A 137 -1.82 -2.66 5.62
N LEU A 138 -1.54 -2.86 4.35
CA LEU A 138 -1.73 -4.11 3.60
C LEU A 138 -0.36 -4.55 3.05
N LEU A 139 -0.04 -5.84 3.24
CA LEU A 139 1.24 -6.45 2.85
C LEU A 139 1.02 -7.52 1.79
#